data_2dea10ff7e8f78f3a50d9554e7bbc907
#
_entry.id   2dea10ff7e8f78f3a50d9554e7bbc907
#
_cell.length_a   1.000
_cell.length_b   1.000
_cell.length_c   1.000
_cell.angle_alpha   90.00
_cell.angle_beta   90.00
_cell.angle_gamma   90.00
#
_symmetry.space_group_name_H-M   'P 1'
#
loop_
_entity.id
_entity.type
_entity.pdbx_description
1 polymer ?
#
loop_
_entity_poly.entity_id
_entity_poly.type
_entity_poly.pdbx_seq_one_letter_code
_entity_poly.pdbx_strand_id
1 'polypeptide(L)'
;GIIEDKDALSEYVASIIPQRSEKERLQDEARAEGETRFFLAKINISFNSNANYYSFEIPSLGFSHAQTIIEDYVWNRIKSELIGEAGGWGLVKLGYMPPEGNKKNGRFTLLDFKNFCPYKVSLDDFREARSHFETEEWMNILLGAIDYNPDGFMRKGWIDRDVWRAKHTMLTRLLPFIQPRINLIELAPQQTGKSYMFGKISKYGWLLTGGQVSRTMLFLDRRSGARAKGLVTCNDFIAVDEIKSISFSNDQEMAGILKGYMEDGYATVGGTRVDGEAGIIFLGNIAYENMDSD
;
A
#
# COMPACT_ATOMS: atom_id res chain seq x y z
N GLY A 1 -5.63 -25.79 5.16
CA GLY A 1 -5.10 -27.15 5.00
C GLY A 1 -3.59 -27.09 5.01
N ILE A 2 -2.96 -27.94 5.77
CA ILE A 2 -1.50 -28.11 5.77
C ILE A 2 -1.16 -28.74 4.42
N ILE A 3 -0.32 -28.08 3.64
CA ILE A 3 0.19 -28.66 2.39
C ILE A 3 1.23 -29.70 2.78
N GLU A 4 0.88 -30.97 2.66
CA GLU A 4 1.73 -32.11 3.04
C GLU A 4 2.81 -32.40 1.98
N ASP A 5 2.62 -31.95 0.73
CA ASP A 5 3.56 -32.18 -0.38
C ASP A 5 4.23 -30.88 -0.80
N LYS A 6 5.49 -30.71 -0.36
CA LYS A 6 6.31 -29.55 -0.70
C LYS A 6 6.72 -29.52 -2.18
N ASP A 7 6.86 -30.68 -2.80
CA ASP A 7 7.28 -30.79 -4.20
C ASP A 7 6.13 -30.38 -5.12
N ALA A 8 4.91 -30.85 -4.85
CA ALA A 8 3.71 -30.40 -5.57
C ALA A 8 3.44 -28.90 -5.42
N LEU A 9 3.68 -28.33 -4.24
CA LEU A 9 3.58 -26.90 -4.05
C LEU A 9 4.64 -26.14 -4.86
N SER A 10 5.89 -26.62 -4.87
CA SER A 10 6.99 -26.02 -5.61
C SER A 10 6.72 -26.02 -7.10
N GLU A 11 6.24 -27.14 -7.65
CA GLU A 11 5.84 -27.25 -9.05
C GLU A 11 4.66 -26.33 -9.39
N TYR A 12 3.66 -26.26 -8.52
CA TYR A 12 2.52 -25.35 -8.70
C TYR A 12 2.96 -23.90 -8.71
N VAL A 13 3.80 -23.46 -7.76
CA VAL A 13 4.34 -22.10 -7.69
C VAL A 13 5.17 -21.80 -8.94
N ALA A 14 6.05 -22.71 -9.35
CA ALA A 14 6.85 -22.56 -10.57
C ALA A 14 5.99 -22.46 -11.84
N SER A 15 4.84 -23.13 -11.87
CA SER A 15 3.91 -23.05 -13.00
C SER A 15 3.19 -21.71 -13.12
N ILE A 16 3.01 -21.00 -12.00
CA ILE A 16 2.26 -19.73 -11.94
C ILE A 16 3.18 -18.52 -11.97
N ILE A 17 4.39 -18.61 -11.37
CA ILE A 17 5.34 -17.49 -11.29
C ILE A 17 6.47 -17.75 -12.28
N PRO A 18 6.40 -17.17 -13.50
CA PRO A 18 7.44 -17.39 -14.50
C PRO A 18 8.74 -16.69 -14.11
N GLN A 19 9.84 -17.37 -14.42
CA GLN A 19 11.18 -16.82 -14.27
C GLN A 19 11.58 -15.95 -15.48
N ARG A 20 12.61 -15.14 -15.30
CA ARG A 20 13.11 -14.25 -16.37
C ARG A 20 13.51 -14.99 -17.64
N SER A 21 14.01 -16.22 -17.51
CA SER A 21 14.34 -17.12 -18.64
C SER A 21 13.14 -17.54 -19.46
N GLU A 22 11.93 -17.44 -18.92
CA GLU A 22 10.69 -17.80 -19.63
C GLU A 22 10.07 -16.63 -20.40
N LYS A 23 10.70 -15.45 -20.40
CA LYS A 23 10.23 -14.27 -21.12
C LYS A 23 9.99 -14.55 -22.61
N GLU A 24 10.95 -15.15 -23.28
CA GLU A 24 10.86 -15.45 -24.71
C GLU A 24 9.70 -16.40 -24.99
N ARG A 25 9.53 -17.42 -24.17
CA ARG A 25 8.39 -18.34 -24.30
C ARG A 25 7.04 -17.64 -24.17
N LEU A 26 6.88 -16.74 -23.18
CA LEU A 26 5.66 -15.95 -23.03
C LEU A 26 5.43 -15.00 -24.20
N GLN A 27 6.50 -14.43 -24.76
CA GLN A 27 6.41 -13.58 -25.94
C GLN A 27 5.97 -14.34 -27.17
N ASP A 28 6.48 -15.56 -27.35
CA ASP A 28 6.13 -16.42 -28.49
C ASP A 28 4.71 -16.97 -28.35
N GLU A 29 4.30 -17.34 -27.14
CA GLU A 29 2.92 -17.72 -26.83
C GLU A 29 1.94 -16.57 -27.18
N ALA A 30 2.23 -15.34 -26.72
CA ALA A 30 1.39 -14.17 -27.05
C ALA A 30 1.34 -13.86 -28.56
N ARG A 31 2.42 -14.11 -29.30
CA ARG A 31 2.47 -13.88 -30.77
C ARG A 31 1.76 -14.97 -31.55
N ALA A 32 1.94 -16.23 -31.16
CA ALA A 32 1.42 -17.38 -31.90
C ALA A 32 -0.06 -17.65 -31.59
N GLU A 33 -0.44 -17.55 -30.34
CA GLU A 33 -1.79 -17.86 -29.86
C GLU A 33 -2.68 -16.63 -29.67
N GLY A 34 -2.09 -15.43 -29.78
CA GLY A 34 -2.77 -14.16 -29.55
C GLY A 34 -2.85 -13.76 -28.07
N GLU A 35 -2.68 -14.71 -27.16
CA GLU A 35 -2.71 -14.47 -25.73
C GLU A 35 -1.82 -15.46 -24.96
N THR A 36 -1.32 -15.04 -23.77
CA THR A 36 -0.63 -15.94 -22.84
C THR A 36 -1.62 -16.62 -21.91
N ARG A 37 -1.21 -17.73 -21.28
CA ARG A 37 -1.85 -18.20 -20.05
C ARG A 37 -1.78 -17.12 -18.98
N PHE A 38 -2.63 -17.21 -17.93
CA PHE A 38 -2.48 -16.39 -16.74
C PHE A 38 -1.23 -16.78 -15.95
N PHE A 39 -0.47 -15.77 -15.53
CA PHE A 39 0.67 -15.96 -14.65
C PHE A 39 0.71 -14.87 -13.58
N LEU A 40 1.29 -15.17 -12.43
CA LEU A 40 1.41 -14.23 -11.32
C LEU A 40 2.67 -13.38 -11.49
N ALA A 41 2.49 -12.07 -11.54
CA ALA A 41 3.60 -11.12 -11.61
C ALA A 41 3.24 -9.79 -10.96
N LYS A 42 4.28 -9.05 -10.56
CA LYS A 42 4.13 -7.64 -10.22
C LYS A 42 4.22 -6.81 -11.50
N ILE A 43 3.24 -5.96 -11.72
CA ILE A 43 3.27 -4.96 -12.78
C ILE A 43 3.42 -3.57 -12.19
N ASN A 44 4.18 -2.70 -12.84
CA ASN A 44 4.21 -1.27 -12.56
C ASN A 44 3.61 -0.54 -13.75
N ILE A 45 2.73 0.42 -13.52
CA ILE A 45 2.02 1.12 -14.58
C ILE A 45 2.53 2.56 -14.67
N SER A 46 2.61 3.07 -15.89
CA SER A 46 2.98 4.46 -16.17
C SER A 46 2.12 5.01 -17.31
N PHE A 47 1.73 6.27 -17.17
CA PHE A 47 1.04 6.99 -18.23
C PHE A 47 2.03 7.80 -19.06
N ASN A 48 2.05 7.56 -20.37
CA ASN A 48 2.84 8.34 -21.30
C ASN A 48 2.03 9.54 -21.78
N SER A 49 2.31 10.71 -21.20
CA SER A 49 1.59 11.95 -21.51
C SER A 49 1.79 12.44 -22.95
N ASN A 50 2.96 12.18 -23.55
CA ASN A 50 3.25 12.61 -24.93
C ASN A 50 2.48 11.80 -25.99
N ALA A 51 2.24 10.53 -25.70
CA ALA A 51 1.57 9.62 -26.61
C ALA A 51 0.16 9.22 -26.15
N ASN A 52 -0.29 9.74 -25.00
CA ASN A 52 -1.63 9.59 -24.43
C ASN A 52 -2.08 8.13 -24.27
N TYR A 53 -1.21 7.27 -23.74
CA TYR A 53 -1.57 5.88 -23.42
C TYR A 53 -0.91 5.39 -22.13
N TYR A 54 -1.52 4.38 -21.53
CA TYR A 54 -0.94 3.65 -20.39
C TYR A 54 -0.02 2.54 -20.88
N SER A 55 1.09 2.36 -20.19
CA SER A 55 2.05 1.28 -20.39
C SER A 55 2.36 0.59 -19.06
N PHE A 56 2.90 -0.60 -19.12
CA PHE A 56 3.30 -1.33 -17.92
C PHE A 56 4.70 -1.92 -18.08
N GLU A 57 5.31 -2.24 -16.97
CA GLU A 57 6.51 -3.08 -16.93
C GLU A 57 6.29 -4.29 -16.02
N ILE A 58 7.00 -5.37 -16.29
CA ILE A 58 7.08 -6.54 -15.41
C ILE A 58 8.56 -6.73 -15.07
N PRO A 59 9.06 -6.15 -13.96
CA PRO A 59 10.49 -6.14 -13.65
C PRO A 59 11.10 -7.53 -13.55
N SER A 60 10.38 -8.49 -12.96
CA SER A 60 10.82 -9.88 -12.83
C SER A 60 11.09 -10.56 -14.16
N LEU A 61 10.33 -10.22 -15.20
CA LEU A 61 10.44 -10.77 -16.55
C LEU A 61 11.21 -9.85 -17.51
N GLY A 62 11.53 -8.62 -17.11
CA GLY A 62 12.22 -7.65 -17.94
C GLY A 62 11.40 -7.09 -19.11
N PHE A 63 10.06 -7.06 -18.98
CA PHE A 63 9.24 -6.23 -19.87
C PHE A 63 9.33 -4.77 -19.43
N SER A 64 9.54 -3.87 -20.38
CA SER A 64 9.67 -2.44 -20.13
C SER A 64 8.51 -1.66 -20.74
N HIS A 65 8.27 -0.45 -20.24
CA HIS A 65 7.24 0.47 -20.75
C HIS A 65 7.34 0.74 -22.26
N ALA A 66 8.55 0.69 -22.83
CA ALA A 66 8.73 0.87 -24.27
C ALA A 66 8.16 -0.28 -25.12
N GLN A 67 8.03 -1.46 -24.54
CA GLN A 67 7.59 -2.70 -25.22
C GLN A 67 6.10 -2.99 -24.99
N THR A 68 5.42 -2.21 -24.14
CA THR A 68 4.09 -2.55 -23.64
C THR A 68 3.09 -1.41 -23.85
N ILE A 69 1.83 -1.77 -23.82
CA ILE A 69 0.69 -0.82 -23.87
C ILE A 69 -0.49 -1.41 -23.10
N ILE A 70 -1.33 -0.54 -22.56
CA ILE A 70 -2.65 -0.91 -22.02
C ILE A 70 -3.68 -0.12 -22.82
N GLU A 71 -4.60 -0.82 -23.45
CA GLU A 71 -5.69 -0.19 -24.19
C GLU A 71 -6.72 0.41 -23.21
N ASP A 72 -7.37 1.49 -23.63
CA ASP A 72 -8.28 2.26 -22.76
C ASP A 72 -9.42 1.41 -22.19
N TYR A 73 -9.97 0.47 -22.96
CA TYR A 73 -11.04 -0.41 -22.49
C TYR A 73 -10.55 -1.38 -21.40
N VAL A 74 -9.32 -1.88 -21.51
CA VAL A 74 -8.70 -2.72 -20.48
C VAL A 74 -8.41 -1.89 -19.25
N TRP A 75 -7.81 -0.70 -19.42
CA TRP A 75 -7.53 0.22 -18.31
C TRP A 75 -8.80 0.55 -17.52
N ASN A 76 -9.87 0.90 -18.20
CA ASN A 76 -11.14 1.22 -17.54
C ASN A 76 -11.72 0.08 -16.71
N ARG A 77 -11.45 -1.16 -17.09
CA ARG A 77 -11.89 -2.36 -16.37
C ARG A 77 -11.02 -2.64 -15.15
N ILE A 78 -9.70 -2.49 -15.26
CA ILE A 78 -8.75 -2.94 -14.22
C ILE A 78 -8.29 -1.83 -13.25
N LYS A 79 -8.51 -0.56 -13.57
CA LYS A 79 -8.03 0.58 -12.77
C LYS A 79 -8.52 0.56 -11.32
N SER A 80 -9.68 -0.02 -11.04
CA SER A 80 -10.23 -0.17 -9.68
C SER A 80 -9.53 -1.27 -8.87
N GLU A 81 -8.89 -2.21 -9.55
CA GLU A 81 -8.14 -3.30 -8.91
C GLU A 81 -6.69 -2.90 -8.61
N LEU A 82 -6.23 -1.81 -9.20
CA LEU A 82 -4.88 -1.28 -9.04
C LEU A 82 -4.89 -0.17 -7.99
N ILE A 83 -4.02 -0.30 -7.01
CA ILE A 83 -3.88 0.70 -5.97
C ILE A 83 -2.92 1.77 -6.45
N GLY A 84 -3.47 2.89 -6.88
CA GLY A 84 -2.72 4.00 -7.45
C GLY A 84 -2.11 3.67 -8.82
N GLU A 85 -1.30 4.59 -9.34
CA GLU A 85 -0.61 4.43 -10.63
C GLU A 85 0.61 3.49 -10.56
N ALA A 86 1.00 3.05 -9.36
CA ALA A 86 2.19 2.25 -9.13
C ALA A 86 2.06 0.77 -9.54
N GLY A 87 0.82 0.30 -9.87
CA GLY A 87 0.59 -1.10 -10.18
C GLY A 87 0.53 -2.01 -8.95
N GLY A 88 0.64 -3.33 -9.16
CA GLY A 88 0.53 -4.30 -8.07
C GLY A 88 0.84 -5.73 -8.49
N TRP A 89 0.75 -6.66 -7.55
CA TRP A 89 0.79 -8.10 -7.82
C TRP A 89 -0.57 -8.60 -8.31
N GLY A 90 -0.56 -9.39 -9.36
CA GLY A 90 -1.78 -9.96 -9.90
C GLY A 90 -1.56 -11.07 -10.91
N LEU A 91 -2.65 -11.77 -11.23
CA LEU A 91 -2.69 -12.67 -12.39
C LEU A 91 -2.75 -11.82 -13.66
N VAL A 92 -1.72 -11.94 -14.45
CA VAL A 92 -1.50 -11.17 -15.69
C VAL A 92 -1.78 -12.05 -16.89
N LYS A 93 -2.49 -11.51 -17.87
CA LYS A 93 -2.67 -12.11 -19.20
C LYS A 93 -2.21 -11.12 -20.26
N LEU A 94 -1.25 -11.52 -21.07
CA LEU A 94 -0.68 -10.68 -22.12
C LEU A 94 -1.18 -11.10 -23.49
N GLY A 95 -1.31 -10.12 -24.36
CA GLY A 95 -1.46 -10.30 -25.79
C GLY A 95 -0.33 -9.62 -26.56
N TYR A 96 -0.40 -9.71 -27.87
CA TYR A 96 0.57 -9.07 -28.77
C TYR A 96 -0.15 -8.27 -29.85
N MET A 97 0.23 -7.01 -29.98
CA MET A 97 -0.21 -6.13 -31.06
C MET A 97 0.92 -6.03 -32.09
N PRO A 98 0.70 -6.48 -33.34
CA PRO A 98 1.70 -6.35 -34.39
C PRO A 98 2.00 -4.87 -34.69
N PRO A 99 3.15 -4.58 -35.32
CA PRO A 99 3.50 -3.21 -35.67
C PRO A 99 2.51 -2.63 -36.67
N GLU A 100 2.04 -1.41 -36.41
CA GLU A 100 1.15 -0.67 -37.30
C GLU A 100 1.91 0.42 -38.06
N GLY A 101 1.62 0.56 -39.36
CA GLY A 101 2.22 1.58 -40.22
C GLY A 101 3.72 1.45 -40.33
N ASN A 102 4.47 2.54 -40.10
CA ASN A 102 5.94 2.58 -40.20
C ASN A 102 6.67 2.13 -38.94
N LYS A 103 5.97 1.60 -37.93
CA LYS A 103 6.61 1.10 -36.70
C LYS A 103 7.30 -0.23 -36.96
N LYS A 104 8.56 -0.33 -36.52
CA LYS A 104 9.37 -1.56 -36.76
C LYS A 104 9.01 -2.68 -35.76
N ASN A 105 8.49 -2.37 -34.60
CA ASN A 105 8.25 -3.33 -33.52
C ASN A 105 6.79 -3.27 -33.05
N GLY A 106 6.18 -4.44 -32.87
CA GLY A 106 4.89 -4.56 -32.17
C GLY A 106 5.05 -4.37 -30.66
N ARG A 107 3.93 -4.34 -29.96
CA ARG A 107 3.86 -4.15 -28.51
C ARG A 107 3.10 -5.27 -27.83
N PHE A 108 3.50 -5.59 -26.61
CA PHE A 108 2.72 -6.47 -25.75
C PHE A 108 1.61 -5.66 -25.09
N THR A 109 0.40 -6.15 -25.13
CA THR A 109 -0.75 -5.51 -24.48
C THR A 109 -1.18 -6.31 -23.26
N LEU A 110 -1.68 -5.61 -22.25
CA LEU A 110 -2.32 -6.23 -21.11
C LEU A 110 -3.77 -6.56 -21.52
N LEU A 111 -4.11 -7.84 -21.59
CA LEU A 111 -5.46 -8.30 -21.90
C LEU A 111 -6.33 -8.39 -20.66
N ASP A 112 -5.74 -8.86 -19.55
CA ASP A 112 -6.43 -8.96 -18.28
C ASP A 112 -5.46 -8.85 -17.10
N PHE A 113 -5.97 -8.33 -16.00
CA PHE A 113 -5.28 -8.26 -14.72
C PHE A 113 -6.29 -8.54 -13.62
N LYS A 114 -5.98 -9.52 -12.78
CA LYS A 114 -6.75 -9.80 -11.57
C LYS A 114 -5.83 -9.61 -10.38
N ASN A 115 -6.17 -8.65 -9.53
CA ASN A 115 -5.38 -8.35 -8.35
C ASN A 115 -5.18 -9.62 -7.51
N PHE A 116 -3.94 -9.88 -7.10
CA PHE A 116 -3.64 -10.98 -6.20
C PHE A 116 -4.13 -10.62 -4.80
N CYS A 117 -5.28 -11.15 -4.47
CA CYS A 117 -5.88 -11.03 -3.16
C CYS A 117 -5.97 -12.44 -2.55
N PRO A 118 -4.96 -12.85 -1.76
CA PRO A 118 -4.91 -14.22 -1.21
C PRO A 118 -6.04 -14.49 -0.21
N TYR A 119 -6.68 -13.42 0.28
CA TYR A 119 -7.80 -13.52 1.20
C TYR A 119 -9.00 -12.76 0.63
N LYS A 120 -10.10 -13.47 0.41
CA LYS A 120 -11.40 -12.83 0.24
C LYS A 120 -11.88 -12.45 1.64
N VAL A 121 -11.86 -11.17 1.96
CA VAL A 121 -12.48 -10.66 3.18
C VAL A 121 -13.79 -10.02 2.79
N SER A 122 -14.89 -10.56 3.30
CA SER A 122 -16.20 -9.96 3.23
C SER A 122 -16.43 -9.16 4.50
N LEU A 123 -16.89 -7.92 4.37
CA LEU A 123 -17.24 -7.10 5.54
C LEU A 123 -18.46 -7.69 6.28
N ASP A 124 -19.33 -8.38 5.56
CA ASP A 124 -20.50 -9.03 6.15
C ASP A 124 -20.09 -10.27 6.95
N ASP A 125 -19.16 -11.09 6.42
CA ASP A 125 -18.58 -12.22 7.16
C ASP A 125 -17.85 -11.74 8.42
N PHE A 126 -17.16 -10.61 8.33
CA PHE A 126 -16.49 -9.99 9.49
C PHE A 126 -17.49 -9.52 10.56
N ARG A 127 -18.60 -8.91 10.15
CA ARG A 127 -19.68 -8.49 11.06
C ARG A 127 -20.39 -9.67 11.71
N GLU A 128 -20.65 -10.71 10.91
CA GLU A 128 -21.21 -11.97 11.42
C GLU A 128 -20.28 -12.59 12.44
N ALA A 129 -19.00 -12.77 12.09
CA ALA A 129 -17.99 -13.29 13.02
C ALA A 129 -17.95 -12.48 14.33
N ARG A 130 -17.99 -11.14 14.27
CA ARG A 130 -18.01 -10.26 15.46
C ARG A 130 -19.15 -10.59 16.39
N SER A 131 -20.31 -10.99 15.88
CA SER A 131 -21.51 -11.26 16.68
C SER A 131 -21.39 -12.51 17.57
N HIS A 132 -20.44 -13.40 17.29
CA HIS A 132 -20.20 -14.64 18.02
C HIS A 132 -19.24 -14.49 19.22
N PHE A 133 -18.67 -13.30 19.42
CA PHE A 133 -17.67 -13.07 20.46
C PHE A 133 -18.09 -11.98 21.41
N GLU A 134 -17.76 -12.14 22.69
CA GLU A 134 -17.81 -11.07 23.65
C GLU A 134 -16.78 -9.98 23.32
N THR A 135 -16.96 -8.78 23.84
CA THR A 135 -16.11 -7.62 23.49
C THR A 135 -14.64 -7.85 23.82
N GLU A 136 -14.35 -8.48 24.93
CA GLU A 136 -12.97 -8.78 25.35
C GLU A 136 -12.33 -9.86 24.47
N GLU A 137 -13.06 -10.90 24.12
CA GLU A 137 -12.59 -11.94 23.22
C GLU A 137 -12.28 -11.35 21.84
N TRP A 138 -13.18 -10.51 21.31
CA TRP A 138 -12.95 -9.84 20.04
C TRP A 138 -11.75 -8.92 20.07
N MET A 139 -11.54 -8.19 21.15
CA MET A 139 -10.37 -7.35 21.36
C MET A 139 -9.09 -8.18 21.33
N ASN A 140 -9.09 -9.36 21.96
CA ASN A 140 -7.95 -10.28 21.94
C ASN A 140 -7.67 -10.83 20.54
N ILE A 141 -8.72 -11.13 19.76
CA ILE A 141 -8.59 -11.54 18.35
C ILE A 141 -7.94 -10.42 17.52
N LEU A 142 -8.41 -9.18 17.67
CA LEU A 142 -7.83 -8.03 16.94
C LEU A 142 -6.37 -7.79 17.32
N LEU A 143 -6.01 -7.89 18.60
CA LEU A 143 -4.62 -7.80 19.04
C LEU A 143 -3.76 -8.91 18.44
N GLY A 144 -4.25 -10.15 18.44
CA GLY A 144 -3.57 -11.27 17.81
C GLY A 144 -3.38 -11.09 16.30
N ALA A 145 -4.37 -10.50 15.62
CA ALA A 145 -4.31 -10.22 14.17
C ALA A 145 -3.21 -9.21 13.79
N ILE A 146 -2.79 -8.37 14.74
CA ILE A 146 -1.69 -7.40 14.56
C ILE A 146 -0.42 -7.81 15.28
N ASP A 147 -0.23 -9.12 15.50
CA ASP A 147 0.96 -9.74 16.10
C ASP A 147 1.23 -9.38 17.56
N TYR A 148 0.23 -8.93 18.33
CA TYR A 148 0.35 -8.74 19.76
C TYR A 148 -0.22 -9.94 20.54
N ASN A 149 0.55 -10.42 21.52
CA ASN A 149 0.03 -11.42 22.46
C ASN A 149 -0.91 -10.77 23.49
N PRO A 150 -2.23 -11.09 23.49
CA PRO A 150 -3.18 -10.50 24.42
C PRO A 150 -2.86 -10.79 25.90
N ASP A 151 -2.23 -11.91 26.19
CA ASP A 151 -1.86 -12.32 27.56
C ASP A 151 -0.59 -11.58 28.04
N GLY A 152 0.18 -11.02 27.12
CA GLY A 152 1.41 -10.28 27.45
C GLY A 152 1.19 -8.90 28.05
N PHE A 153 -0.06 -8.43 28.16
CA PHE A 153 -0.37 -7.13 28.73
C PHE A 153 -0.39 -7.11 30.26
N MET A 154 -0.46 -8.27 30.89
CA MET A 154 -0.43 -8.35 32.36
C MET A 154 0.97 -8.01 32.91
N ARG A 155 1.03 -7.07 33.84
CA ARG A 155 2.25 -6.66 34.55
C ARG A 155 2.10 -6.82 36.05
N LYS A 156 3.24 -6.98 36.75
CA LYS A 156 3.24 -7.09 38.21
C LYS A 156 2.62 -5.82 38.84
N GLY A 157 1.59 -6.01 39.65
CA GLY A 157 0.88 -4.93 40.35
C GLY A 157 -0.28 -4.32 39.55
N TRP A 158 -0.51 -4.76 38.32
CA TRP A 158 -1.66 -4.34 37.53
C TRP A 158 -2.92 -5.12 37.94
N ILE A 159 -4.07 -4.45 37.88
CA ILE A 159 -5.40 -5.04 37.97
C ILE A 159 -6.04 -5.14 36.59
N ASP A 160 -7.11 -5.89 36.46
CA ASP A 160 -7.80 -6.13 35.17
C ASP A 160 -8.15 -4.83 34.44
N ARG A 161 -8.51 -3.78 35.14
CA ARG A 161 -8.78 -2.47 34.54
C ARG A 161 -7.57 -1.88 33.83
N ASP A 162 -6.37 -2.07 34.37
CA ASP A 162 -5.15 -1.53 33.78
C ASP A 162 -4.78 -2.31 32.52
N VAL A 163 -4.94 -3.63 32.57
CA VAL A 163 -4.78 -4.51 31.41
C VAL A 163 -5.78 -4.12 30.30
N TRP A 164 -7.03 -3.94 30.66
CA TRP A 164 -8.07 -3.53 29.73
C TRP A 164 -7.76 -2.18 29.07
N ARG A 165 -7.31 -1.20 29.85
CA ARG A 165 -6.87 0.10 29.32
C ARG A 165 -5.69 -0.03 28.35
N ALA A 166 -4.67 -0.82 28.70
CA ALA A 166 -3.51 -1.03 27.85
C ALA A 166 -3.89 -1.67 26.51
N LYS A 167 -4.75 -2.69 26.52
CA LYS A 167 -5.29 -3.32 25.30
C LYS A 167 -6.04 -2.30 24.43
N HIS A 168 -6.90 -1.47 25.01
CA HIS A 168 -7.62 -0.41 24.29
C HIS A 168 -6.68 0.63 23.70
N THR A 169 -5.70 1.08 24.48
CA THR A 169 -4.67 2.02 23.98
C THR A 169 -3.93 1.44 22.80
N MET A 170 -3.61 0.14 22.83
CA MET A 170 -2.98 -0.52 21.69
C MET A 170 -3.89 -0.56 20.45
N LEU A 171 -5.17 -0.82 20.64
CA LEU A 171 -6.15 -0.85 19.55
C LEU A 171 -6.44 0.53 18.95
N THR A 172 -6.20 1.64 19.67
CA THR A 172 -6.35 2.99 19.08
C THR A 172 -5.43 3.22 17.89
N ARG A 173 -4.32 2.48 17.81
CA ARG A 173 -3.42 2.48 16.64
C ARG A 173 -4.10 2.03 15.35
N LEU A 174 -5.20 1.27 15.44
CA LEU A 174 -5.98 0.81 14.29
C LEU A 174 -6.91 1.89 13.73
N LEU A 175 -7.17 2.97 14.46
CA LEU A 175 -8.12 4.00 14.03
C LEU A 175 -7.77 4.62 12.66
N PRO A 176 -6.51 4.97 12.36
CA PRO A 176 -6.17 5.52 11.05
C PRO A 176 -6.39 4.57 9.87
N PHE A 177 -6.50 3.25 10.12
CA PHE A 177 -6.76 2.26 9.08
C PHE A 177 -8.24 2.15 8.69
N ILE A 178 -9.14 2.67 9.54
CA ILE A 178 -10.59 2.49 9.39
C ILE A 178 -11.36 3.80 9.30
N GLN A 179 -10.75 4.91 9.68
CA GLN A 179 -11.42 6.21 9.67
C GLN A 179 -10.52 7.29 9.02
N PRO A 180 -11.04 8.01 8.02
CA PRO A 180 -10.29 9.08 7.37
C PRO A 180 -9.89 10.19 8.35
N ARG A 181 -8.76 10.83 8.08
CA ARG A 181 -8.24 12.00 8.77
C ARG A 181 -8.04 11.84 10.29
N ILE A 182 -7.83 10.61 10.75
CA ILE A 182 -7.38 10.39 12.13
C ILE A 182 -5.89 10.70 12.20
N ASN A 183 -5.56 11.74 12.95
CA ASN A 183 -4.19 12.13 13.21
C ASN A 183 -3.74 11.57 14.56
N LEU A 184 -2.53 10.97 14.59
CA LEU A 184 -1.98 10.35 15.79
C LEU A 184 -0.56 10.85 16.04
N ILE A 185 -0.22 11.02 17.32
CA ILE A 185 1.16 11.14 17.77
C ILE A 185 1.43 9.97 18.70
N GLU A 186 2.37 9.14 18.32
CA GLU A 186 2.78 8.01 19.15
C GLU A 186 4.22 8.19 19.63
N LEU A 187 4.37 8.36 20.92
CA LEU A 187 5.65 8.41 21.61
C LEU A 187 5.81 7.13 22.41
N ALA A 188 6.75 6.30 22.04
CA ALA A 188 7.03 5.04 22.71
C ALA A 188 8.52 4.68 22.59
N PRO A 189 9.03 3.81 23.45
CA PRO A 189 10.40 3.32 23.35
C PRO A 189 10.68 2.65 22.00
N GLN A 190 11.95 2.46 21.70
CA GLN A 190 12.37 1.68 20.54
C GLN A 190 11.86 0.24 20.65
N GLN A 191 11.71 -0.46 19.52
CA GLN A 191 11.31 -1.87 19.43
C GLN A 191 9.88 -2.17 19.94
N THR A 192 9.00 -1.20 19.97
CA THR A 192 7.57 -1.40 20.33
C THR A 192 6.65 -1.68 19.13
N GLY A 193 7.22 -1.98 17.96
CA GLY A 193 6.45 -2.35 16.77
C GLY A 193 5.79 -1.19 16.01
N LYS A 194 6.09 0.08 16.35
CA LYS A 194 5.48 1.26 15.69
C LYS A 194 5.63 1.22 14.17
N SER A 195 6.87 1.17 13.70
CA SER A 195 7.18 1.20 12.25
C SER A 195 6.69 -0.05 11.52
N TYR A 196 6.67 -1.21 12.21
CA TYR A 196 6.11 -2.45 11.66
C TYR A 196 4.62 -2.29 11.40
N MET A 197 3.88 -1.82 12.38
CA MET A 197 2.43 -1.66 12.29
C MET A 197 2.04 -0.73 11.15
N PHE A 198 2.59 0.48 11.12
CA PHE A 198 2.23 1.48 10.11
C PHE A 198 2.90 1.27 8.74
N GLY A 199 3.92 0.43 8.66
CA GLY A 199 4.63 0.16 7.41
C GLY A 199 4.33 -1.18 6.75
N LYS A 200 3.70 -2.14 7.46
CA LYS A 200 3.55 -3.51 6.97
C LYS A 200 2.12 -4.07 7.02
N ILE A 201 1.27 -3.59 7.92
CA ILE A 201 -0.08 -4.16 8.12
C ILE A 201 -1.03 -3.75 7.00
N SER A 202 -0.93 -2.53 6.49
CA SER A 202 -1.78 -2.05 5.41
C SER A 202 -0.98 -1.63 4.18
N LYS A 203 -1.48 -1.99 3.01
CA LYS A 203 -0.98 -1.52 1.71
C LYS A 203 -1.49 -0.12 1.35
N TYR A 204 -2.45 0.39 2.09
CA TYR A 204 -3.06 1.71 1.86
C TYR A 204 -2.42 2.81 2.70
N GLY A 205 -1.43 2.48 3.52
CA GLY A 205 -0.66 3.43 4.28
C GLY A 205 0.72 3.66 3.67
N TRP A 206 1.30 4.81 3.96
CA TRP A 206 2.66 5.15 3.55
C TRP A 206 3.52 5.47 4.76
N LEU A 207 4.64 4.75 4.91
CA LEU A 207 5.62 5.01 5.96
C LEU A 207 6.80 5.81 5.41
N LEU A 208 7.02 7.00 5.94
CA LEU A 208 8.18 7.85 5.67
C LEU A 208 9.23 7.59 6.76
N THR A 209 10.38 7.05 6.37
CA THR A 209 11.50 6.74 7.28
C THR A 209 12.67 7.65 6.94
N GLY A 210 12.81 8.76 7.67
CA GLY A 210 13.89 9.72 7.47
C GLY A 210 13.87 10.47 6.13
N GLY A 211 14.83 11.39 5.96
CA GLY A 211 15.03 12.14 4.72
C GLY A 211 14.27 13.45 4.64
N GLN A 212 14.33 14.08 3.46
CA GLN A 212 13.70 15.37 3.21
C GLN A 212 12.29 15.17 2.65
N VAL A 213 11.28 15.64 3.38
CA VAL A 213 9.88 15.63 2.97
C VAL A 213 9.51 16.99 2.39
N SER A 214 9.06 16.97 1.14
CA SER A 214 8.63 18.19 0.48
C SER A 214 7.11 18.32 0.46
N ARG A 215 6.65 19.56 0.41
CA ARG A 215 5.26 19.94 0.22
C ARG A 215 4.63 19.28 -1.01
N THR A 216 5.38 19.22 -2.10
CA THR A 216 4.94 18.60 -3.34
C THR A 216 4.77 17.08 -3.19
N MET A 217 5.67 16.41 -2.49
CA MET A 217 5.57 14.98 -2.22
C MET A 217 4.30 14.64 -1.43
N LEU A 218 3.98 15.44 -0.41
CA LEU A 218 2.81 15.19 0.42
C LEU A 218 1.49 15.48 -0.30
N PHE A 219 1.41 16.63 -0.99
CA PHE A 219 0.14 17.16 -1.47
C PHE A 219 -0.01 17.15 -2.98
N LEU A 220 1.05 17.37 -3.74
CA LEU A 220 0.97 17.55 -5.19
C LEU A 220 2.28 17.15 -5.89
N ASP A 221 2.42 15.91 -6.29
CA ASP A 221 3.59 15.47 -7.05
C ASP A 221 3.48 15.87 -8.52
N ARG A 222 4.04 17.01 -8.87
CA ARG A 222 4.05 17.54 -10.25
C ARG A 222 4.91 16.74 -11.24
N ARG A 223 5.67 15.74 -10.78
CA ARG A 223 6.52 14.90 -11.65
C ARG A 223 5.72 13.92 -12.48
N SER A 224 4.50 13.62 -12.07
CA SER A 224 3.62 12.64 -12.73
C SER A 224 2.63 13.26 -13.73
N GLY A 225 2.80 14.51 -14.14
CA GLY A 225 1.95 15.17 -15.13
C GLY A 225 0.70 15.87 -14.55
N ALA A 226 -0.31 16.13 -15.37
CA ALA A 226 -1.48 16.95 -15.01
C ALA A 226 -2.43 16.34 -13.94
N ARG A 227 -2.19 15.09 -13.54
CA ARG A 227 -2.95 14.39 -12.48
C ARG A 227 -2.07 14.02 -11.29
N ALA A 228 -1.08 14.80 -11.02
CA ALA A 228 -0.13 14.61 -9.94
C ALA A 228 -0.83 14.57 -8.58
N LYS A 229 -0.98 13.38 -8.04
CA LYS A 229 -1.56 13.14 -6.71
C LYS A 229 -0.43 13.04 -5.69
N GLY A 230 -0.50 13.85 -4.65
CA GLY A 230 0.39 13.71 -3.50
C GLY A 230 -0.01 12.52 -2.60
N LEU A 231 0.86 12.19 -1.66
CA LEU A 231 0.65 11.04 -0.76
C LEU A 231 -0.68 11.10 0.00
N VAL A 232 -1.13 12.30 0.40
CA VAL A 232 -2.38 12.50 1.16
C VAL A 232 -3.65 12.17 0.35
N THR A 233 -3.54 12.12 -0.98
CA THR A 233 -4.68 11.82 -1.86
C THR A 233 -4.70 10.38 -2.34
N CYS A 234 -3.63 9.61 -2.05
CA CYS A 234 -3.46 8.23 -2.54
C CYS A 234 -3.46 7.19 -1.43
N ASN A 235 -3.37 7.62 -0.17
CA ASN A 235 -3.24 6.72 0.96
C ASN A 235 -4.30 7.04 2.02
N ASP A 236 -4.62 6.07 2.87
CA ASP A 236 -5.52 6.24 4.01
C ASP A 236 -4.81 6.94 5.16
N PHE A 237 -3.50 6.75 5.28
CA PHE A 237 -2.67 7.47 6.24
C PHE A 237 -1.22 7.59 5.77
N ILE A 238 -0.52 8.56 6.35
CA ILE A 238 0.93 8.77 6.19
C ILE A 238 1.55 8.74 7.58
N ALA A 239 2.39 7.74 7.83
CA ALA A 239 3.17 7.64 9.05
C ALA A 239 4.56 8.24 8.83
N VAL A 240 4.95 9.15 9.70
CA VAL A 240 6.23 9.85 9.71
C VAL A 240 7.06 9.25 10.85
N ASP A 241 7.99 8.37 10.50
CA ASP A 241 8.85 7.72 11.49
C ASP A 241 10.09 8.56 11.79
N GLU A 242 10.54 8.49 13.02
CA GLU A 242 11.70 9.27 13.48
C GLU A 242 11.58 10.77 13.18
N ILE A 243 10.56 11.44 13.71
CA ILE A 243 10.28 12.88 13.47
C ILE A 243 11.55 13.76 13.55
N LYS A 244 12.49 13.40 14.43
CA LYS A 244 13.75 14.14 14.60
C LYS A 244 14.72 13.99 13.42
N SER A 245 14.58 12.94 12.61
CA SER A 245 15.44 12.67 11.45
C SER A 245 14.86 13.21 10.14
N ILE A 246 13.61 13.68 10.17
CA ILE A 246 12.94 14.27 9.01
C ILE A 246 13.21 15.78 8.97
N SER A 247 13.68 16.25 7.84
CA SER A 247 13.80 17.67 7.55
C SER A 247 12.78 18.10 6.51
N PHE A 248 12.15 19.24 6.73
CA PHE A 248 11.30 19.86 5.72
C PHE A 248 12.10 20.94 4.98
N SER A 249 11.78 21.15 3.73
CA SER A 249 12.46 22.18 2.93
C SER A 249 12.24 23.61 3.47
N ASN A 250 11.16 23.82 4.23
CA ASN A 250 10.85 25.01 5.00
C ASN A 250 9.95 24.61 6.17
N ASP A 251 10.51 24.52 7.38
CA ASP A 251 9.83 23.99 8.56
C ASP A 251 8.59 24.82 8.96
N GLN A 252 8.68 26.15 8.93
CA GLN A 252 7.56 27.00 9.33
C GLN A 252 6.40 26.95 8.33
N GLU A 253 6.70 26.96 7.05
CA GLU A 253 5.70 26.86 6.00
C GLU A 253 5.03 25.47 6.05
N MET A 254 5.81 24.41 6.22
CA MET A 254 5.30 23.05 6.29
C MET A 254 4.42 22.84 7.53
N ALA A 255 4.83 23.34 8.69
CA ALA A 255 4.04 23.26 9.91
C ALA A 255 2.67 23.97 9.74
N GLY A 256 2.64 25.13 9.09
CA GLY A 256 1.39 25.83 8.79
C GLY A 256 0.47 25.06 7.85
N ILE A 257 1.03 24.47 6.78
CA ILE A 257 0.26 23.68 5.80
C ILE A 257 -0.26 22.38 6.45
N LEU A 258 0.58 21.67 7.19
CA LEU A 258 0.18 20.44 7.88
C LEU A 258 -0.92 20.70 8.90
N LYS A 259 -0.78 21.79 9.70
CA LYS A 259 -1.82 22.15 10.66
C LYS A 259 -3.15 22.42 9.97
N GLY A 260 -3.19 23.25 8.92
CA GLY A 260 -4.40 23.49 8.15
C GLY A 260 -4.99 22.20 7.55
N TYR A 261 -4.14 21.33 7.00
CA TYR A 261 -4.58 20.05 6.46
C TYR A 261 -5.19 19.12 7.53
N MET A 262 -4.54 19.02 8.69
CA MET A 262 -5.03 18.17 9.79
C MET A 262 -6.36 18.69 10.38
N GLU A 263 -6.59 20.00 10.35
CA GLU A 263 -7.84 20.63 10.80
C GLU A 263 -8.95 20.50 9.74
N ASP A 264 -8.67 20.89 8.49
CA ASP A 264 -9.68 21.12 7.46
C ASP A 264 -9.78 19.99 6.42
N GLY A 265 -8.76 19.12 6.30
CA GLY A 265 -8.68 18.04 5.31
C GLY A 265 -8.26 18.53 3.92
N TYR A 266 -7.76 19.77 3.78
CA TYR A 266 -7.20 20.27 2.54
C TYR A 266 -5.96 21.15 2.78
N ALA A 267 -5.17 21.29 1.72
CA ALA A 267 -4.04 22.21 1.69
C ALA A 267 -4.01 22.98 0.37
N THR A 268 -3.43 24.17 0.38
CA THR A 268 -3.20 24.93 -0.85
C THR A 268 -1.71 24.91 -1.20
N VAL A 269 -1.38 24.32 -2.33
CA VAL A 269 0.00 24.16 -2.80
C VAL A 269 0.15 24.75 -4.19
N GLY A 270 0.99 25.78 -4.34
CA GLY A 270 1.22 26.45 -5.61
C GLY A 270 -0.06 27.01 -6.25
N GLY A 271 -0.98 27.54 -5.44
CA GLY A 271 -2.26 28.07 -5.87
C GLY A 271 -3.35 27.01 -6.16
N THR A 272 -3.05 25.73 -5.97
CA THR A 272 -4.01 24.64 -6.17
C THR A 272 -4.49 24.12 -4.82
N ARG A 273 -5.80 23.99 -4.64
CA ARG A 273 -6.40 23.31 -3.50
C ARG A 273 -6.29 21.80 -3.71
N VAL A 274 -5.80 21.13 -2.69
CA VAL A 274 -5.65 19.67 -2.63
C VAL A 274 -6.43 19.16 -1.43
N ASP A 275 -7.50 18.45 -1.69
CA ASP A 275 -8.27 17.77 -0.66
C ASP A 275 -7.70 16.34 -0.48
N GLY A 276 -7.65 15.85 0.76
CA GLY A 276 -7.14 14.53 1.09
C GLY A 276 -7.85 13.94 2.30
N GLU A 277 -7.88 12.61 2.36
CA GLU A 277 -8.50 11.87 3.46
C GLU A 277 -7.47 11.15 4.34
N ALA A 278 -6.19 11.21 3.99
CA ALA A 278 -5.14 10.56 4.76
C ALA A 278 -4.99 11.16 6.16
N GLY A 279 -4.94 10.29 7.17
CA GLY A 279 -4.50 10.67 8.50
C GLY A 279 -2.98 10.88 8.54
N ILE A 280 -2.51 11.81 9.36
CA ILE A 280 -1.08 12.03 9.60
C ILE A 280 -0.69 11.43 10.94
N ILE A 281 0.28 10.53 10.93
CA ILE A 281 0.75 9.83 12.09
C ILE A 281 2.21 10.19 12.35
N PHE A 282 2.51 10.72 13.51
CA PHE A 282 3.87 11.01 13.92
C PHE A 282 4.37 9.97 14.91
N LEU A 283 5.48 9.30 14.55
CA LEU A 283 6.10 8.29 15.39
C LEU A 283 7.41 8.86 15.97
N GLY A 284 7.51 8.83 17.28
CA GLY A 284 8.67 9.32 18.01
C GLY A 284 9.22 8.28 18.98
N ASN A 285 10.53 8.35 19.23
CA ASN A 285 11.19 7.56 20.24
C ASN A 285 11.34 8.38 21.52
N ILE A 286 10.89 7.81 22.64
CA ILE A 286 11.04 8.37 23.99
C ILE A 286 11.80 7.38 24.86
N ALA A 287 12.69 7.86 25.74
CA ALA A 287 13.36 7.01 26.70
C ALA A 287 12.39 6.59 27.81
N TYR A 288 12.54 5.38 28.34
CA TYR A 288 11.70 4.87 29.43
C TYR A 288 11.67 5.79 30.66
N GLU A 289 12.80 6.43 30.95
CA GLU A 289 12.96 7.36 32.08
C GLU A 289 12.06 8.61 31.97
N ASN A 290 11.62 8.94 30.75
CA ASN A 290 10.79 10.11 30.48
C ASN A 290 9.29 9.77 30.30
N MET A 291 8.91 8.50 30.47
CA MET A 291 7.51 8.09 30.35
C MET A 291 6.66 8.37 31.61
N ASP A 292 7.32 8.53 32.76
CA ASP A 292 6.67 8.77 34.05
C ASP A 292 6.80 10.23 34.52
N SER A 293 7.39 11.12 33.73
CA SER A 293 7.35 12.56 34.01
C SER A 293 6.06 13.13 33.48
N ASP A 294 5.20 13.59 34.38
CA ASP A 294 3.89 14.23 34.17
C ASP A 294 3.79 15.20 32.98
#